data_e48a01bd1c2d6f8201646a3ef229df4e
#
_entry.id   e48a01bd1c2d6f8201646a3ef229df4e
#
_cell.length_a   1.000
_cell.length_b   1.000
_cell.length_c   1.000
_cell.angle_alpha   90.00
_cell.angle_beta   90.00
_cell.angle_gamma   90.00
#
_symmetry.space_group_name_H-M   'P 1'
#
loop_
_entity.id
_entity.type
_entity.pdbx_description
1 polymer ?
#
loop_
_entity_poly.entity_id
_entity_poly.type
_entity_poly.pdbx_seq_one_letter_code
_entity_poly.pdbx_strand_id
1 'polypeptide(L)'
;MTKFLVDEDVNQKAIRAIPANNKGFDVKYPEHGFKGFKDKPVRDIAILERRVLVTCDKDFARYKLKPGEIPDGVLWIRPSPRVSQKRVGELLSRFCQLIQQTFPNDPYNFQGKIFEIRDDGVEIYNDTGSDTYTF
;
A
#
# COMPACT_ATOMS: atom_id res chain seq x y z
N MET A 1 2.26 15.64 -4.50
CA MET A 1 0.97 14.94 -4.32
C MET A 1 1.22 13.44 -4.38
N THR A 2 0.82 12.71 -3.37
CA THR A 2 0.93 11.24 -3.38
C THR A 2 -0.20 10.66 -4.22
N LYS A 3 0.17 9.77 -5.13
CA LYS A 3 -0.78 9.09 -6.01
C LYS A 3 -0.86 7.62 -5.61
N PHE A 4 -2.06 7.08 -5.55
CA PHE A 4 -2.30 5.68 -5.21
C PHE A 4 -2.96 4.93 -6.36
N LEU A 5 -2.60 3.66 -6.52
CA LEU A 5 -3.34 2.69 -7.29
C LEU A 5 -3.81 1.61 -6.34
N VAL A 6 -5.11 1.44 -6.23
CA VAL A 6 -5.71 0.49 -5.29
C VAL A 6 -6.07 -0.78 -6.04
N ASP A 7 -5.51 -1.90 -5.62
CA ASP A 7 -5.77 -3.20 -6.24
C ASP A 7 -7.22 -3.65 -5.99
N GLU A 8 -7.72 -4.54 -6.85
CA GLU A 8 -9.12 -5.01 -6.78
C GLU A 8 -9.47 -5.74 -5.48
N ASP A 9 -8.47 -6.28 -4.77
CA ASP A 9 -8.66 -6.96 -3.50
C ASP A 9 -8.81 -6.01 -2.30
N VAL A 10 -8.71 -4.71 -2.53
CA VAL A 10 -8.92 -3.66 -1.53
C VAL A 10 -10.11 -2.80 -1.96
N ASN A 11 -11.19 -2.80 -1.19
CA ASN A 11 -12.36 -2.05 -1.60
C ASN A 11 -12.27 -0.55 -1.24
N GLN A 12 -13.16 0.23 -1.84
CA GLN A 12 -13.15 1.68 -1.67
C GLN A 12 -13.42 2.12 -0.23
N LYS A 13 -14.19 1.35 0.54
CA LYS A 13 -14.45 1.67 1.94
C LYS A 13 -13.20 1.56 2.80
N ALA A 14 -12.35 0.57 2.53
CA ALA A 14 -11.08 0.41 3.25
C ALA A 14 -10.15 1.60 3.00
N ILE A 15 -10.12 2.11 1.78
CA ILE A 15 -9.27 3.25 1.38
C ILE A 15 -9.67 4.55 2.08
N ARG A 16 -10.90 4.67 2.53
CA ARG A 16 -11.34 5.85 3.31
C ARG A 16 -10.57 6.01 4.63
N ALA A 17 -9.89 4.97 5.09
CA ALA A 17 -8.99 5.05 6.23
C ALA A 17 -7.74 5.88 5.93
N ILE A 18 -7.32 6.00 4.67
CA ILE A 18 -6.35 7.02 4.26
C ILE A 18 -7.08 8.35 4.41
N PRO A 19 -6.54 9.30 5.21
CA PRO A 19 -7.31 10.47 5.59
C PRO A 19 -7.88 11.23 4.39
N ALA A 20 -9.21 11.27 4.30
CA ALA A 20 -9.93 11.88 3.19
C ALA A 20 -9.76 13.41 3.13
N ASN A 21 -9.30 14.01 4.22
CA ASN A 21 -8.95 15.44 4.28
C ASN A 21 -7.59 15.73 3.68
N ASN A 22 -6.89 14.74 3.18
CA ASN A 22 -5.69 14.95 2.38
C ASN A 22 -6.08 15.46 1.00
N LYS A 23 -6.39 16.73 0.97
CA LYS A 23 -6.46 17.49 -0.28
C LYS A 23 -5.13 17.28 -1.00
N GLY A 24 -5.16 16.57 -2.12
CA GLY A 24 -3.97 16.33 -2.89
C GLY A 24 -3.60 14.85 -3.07
N PHE A 25 -4.36 13.91 -2.50
CA PHE A 25 -4.19 12.51 -2.85
C PHE A 25 -4.97 12.21 -4.13
N ASP A 26 -4.28 11.59 -5.07
CA ASP A 26 -4.90 11.09 -6.30
C ASP A 26 -5.03 9.57 -6.14
N VAL A 27 -6.26 9.08 -6.07
CA VAL A 27 -6.54 7.66 -5.88
C VAL A 27 -7.17 7.11 -7.15
N LYS A 28 -6.51 6.12 -7.74
CA LYS A 28 -6.99 5.41 -8.92
C LYS A 28 -7.40 3.99 -8.54
N TYR A 29 -8.55 3.57 -9.02
CA TYR A 29 -9.03 2.20 -8.90
C TYR A 29 -8.89 1.49 -10.24
N PRO A 30 -8.69 0.15 -10.24
CA PRO A 30 -8.67 -0.59 -11.49
C PRO A 30 -9.99 -0.39 -12.24
N GLU A 31 -9.88 -0.08 -13.52
CA GLU A 31 -11.04 -0.02 -14.40
C GLU A 31 -11.61 -1.42 -14.63
N HIS A 32 -12.82 -1.48 -15.19
CA HIS A 32 -13.53 -2.73 -15.45
C HIS A 32 -12.71 -3.81 -16.19
N GLY A 33 -11.70 -3.44 -16.91
CA GLY A 33 -10.84 -4.36 -17.64
C GLY A 33 -9.73 -5.03 -16.81
N PHE A 34 -9.55 -4.63 -15.55
CA PHE A 34 -8.47 -5.18 -14.72
C PHE A 34 -8.91 -6.35 -13.84
N LYS A 35 -10.21 -6.57 -13.70
CA LYS A 35 -10.73 -7.70 -12.94
C LYS A 35 -10.31 -9.00 -13.60
N GLY A 36 -9.54 -9.82 -12.88
CA GLY A 36 -9.04 -11.09 -13.39
C GLY A 36 -7.75 -10.99 -14.19
N PHE A 37 -7.16 -9.82 -14.37
CA PHE A 37 -5.83 -9.68 -14.96
C PHE A 37 -4.75 -10.10 -13.96
N LYS A 38 -3.64 -10.60 -14.49
CA LYS A 38 -2.45 -10.93 -13.72
C LYS A 38 -1.85 -9.66 -13.11
N ASP A 39 -1.14 -9.81 -12.00
CA ASP A 39 -0.56 -8.71 -11.22
C ASP A 39 0.37 -7.80 -12.02
N LYS A 40 0.98 -8.32 -13.08
CA LYS A 40 1.92 -7.54 -13.89
C LYS A 40 1.31 -6.29 -14.51
N PRO A 41 0.10 -6.30 -15.12
CA PRO A 41 -0.50 -5.07 -15.65
C PRO A 41 -0.77 -4.01 -14.57
N VAL A 42 -1.20 -4.42 -13.38
CA VAL A 42 -1.45 -3.50 -12.27
C VAL A 42 -0.14 -2.85 -11.84
N ARG A 43 0.91 -3.66 -11.66
CA ARG A 43 2.24 -3.20 -11.30
C ARG A 43 2.81 -2.24 -12.35
N ASP A 44 2.69 -2.59 -13.62
CA ASP A 44 3.22 -1.78 -14.72
C ASP A 44 2.53 -0.39 -14.76
N ILE A 45 1.24 -0.32 -14.50
CA ILE A 45 0.50 0.94 -14.41
C ILE A 45 1.00 1.76 -13.23
N ALA A 46 1.18 1.15 -12.07
CA ALA A 46 1.69 1.83 -10.88
C ALA A 46 3.07 2.43 -11.13
N ILE A 47 3.95 1.70 -11.79
CA ILE A 47 5.30 2.17 -12.15
C ILE A 47 5.20 3.33 -13.16
N LEU A 48 4.47 3.13 -14.25
CA LEU A 48 4.34 4.11 -15.31
C LEU A 48 3.76 5.44 -14.82
N GLU A 49 2.74 5.38 -13.98
CA GLU A 49 2.05 6.55 -13.46
C GLU A 49 2.63 7.08 -12.15
N ARG A 50 3.69 6.45 -11.65
CA ARG A 50 4.32 6.77 -10.36
C ARG A 50 3.32 6.77 -9.21
N ARG A 51 2.60 5.66 -9.09
CA ARG A 51 1.60 5.46 -8.04
C ARG A 51 2.11 4.50 -6.98
N VAL A 52 1.72 4.77 -5.75
CA VAL A 52 1.86 3.83 -4.64
C VAL A 52 0.81 2.75 -4.81
N LEU A 53 1.23 1.50 -4.85
CA LEU A 53 0.30 0.37 -4.96
C LEU A 53 -0.22 -0.04 -3.59
N VAL A 54 -1.54 -0.11 -3.45
CA VAL A 54 -2.21 -0.61 -2.23
C VAL A 54 -2.83 -1.95 -2.56
N THR A 55 -2.39 -3.01 -1.90
CA THR A 55 -2.78 -4.38 -2.25
C THR A 55 -2.77 -5.31 -1.04
N CYS A 56 -3.56 -6.38 -1.11
CA CYS A 56 -3.49 -7.52 -0.18
C CYS A 56 -2.81 -8.74 -0.82
N ASP A 57 -2.43 -8.66 -2.08
CA ASP A 57 -1.90 -9.78 -2.83
C ASP A 57 -0.44 -10.07 -2.44
N LYS A 58 -0.20 -11.32 -2.04
CA LYS A 58 1.14 -11.81 -1.67
C LYS A 58 2.16 -11.74 -2.82
N ASP A 59 1.70 -11.66 -4.07
CA ASP A 59 2.59 -11.56 -5.22
C ASP A 59 3.32 -10.22 -5.28
N PHE A 60 2.88 -9.24 -4.49
CA PHE A 60 3.59 -7.97 -4.29
C PHE A 60 4.48 -7.97 -3.04
N ALA A 61 4.70 -9.12 -2.44
CA ALA A 61 5.63 -9.27 -1.32
C ALA A 61 7.06 -8.90 -1.75
N ARG A 62 7.81 -8.31 -0.82
CA ARG A 62 9.16 -7.80 -1.09
C ARG A 62 10.06 -8.81 -1.80
N TYR A 63 10.05 -10.07 -1.34
CA TYR A 63 10.94 -11.11 -1.87
C TYR A 63 10.59 -11.54 -3.30
N LYS A 64 9.43 -11.13 -3.82
CA LYS A 64 8.98 -11.45 -5.18
C LYS A 64 9.23 -10.32 -6.17
N LEU A 65 9.61 -9.13 -5.69
CA LEU A 65 9.85 -7.99 -6.54
C LEU A 65 11.34 -7.76 -6.73
N LYS A 66 11.75 -7.57 -7.97
CA LYS A 66 13.13 -7.27 -8.36
C LYS A 66 13.32 -5.77 -8.51
N PRO A 67 14.58 -5.26 -8.48
CA PRO A 67 14.84 -3.87 -8.81
C PRO A 67 14.21 -3.50 -10.16
N GLY A 68 13.57 -2.32 -10.22
CA GLY A 68 12.84 -1.87 -11.42
C GLY A 68 11.40 -2.39 -11.52
N GLU A 69 11.02 -3.34 -10.69
CA GLU A 69 9.65 -3.85 -10.62
C GLU A 69 8.84 -3.22 -9.49
N ILE A 70 9.46 -2.36 -8.70
CA ILE A 70 8.84 -1.74 -7.52
C ILE A 70 8.22 -0.41 -7.96
N PRO A 71 6.88 -0.23 -7.76
CA PRO A 71 6.25 1.08 -7.95
C PRO A 71 6.84 2.14 -7.00
N ASP A 72 6.29 3.34 -7.02
CA ASP A 72 6.72 4.44 -6.13
C ASP A 72 6.53 4.13 -4.63
N GLY A 73 6.08 2.97 -4.32
CA GLY A 73 5.90 2.39 -3.00
C GLY A 73 4.83 1.32 -3.05
N VAL A 74 4.86 0.42 -2.08
CA VAL A 74 3.83 -0.62 -1.96
C VAL A 74 3.33 -0.63 -0.52
N LEU A 75 2.02 -0.52 -0.36
CA LEU A 75 1.33 -0.79 0.90
C LEU A 75 0.71 -2.18 0.79
N TRP A 76 1.39 -3.16 1.36
CA TRP A 76 0.96 -4.56 1.32
C TRP A 76 0.30 -4.92 2.65
N ILE A 77 -1.02 -5.12 2.62
CA ILE A 77 -1.82 -5.32 3.81
C ILE A 77 -2.05 -6.81 4.02
N ARG A 78 -1.66 -7.32 5.19
CA ARG A 78 -1.72 -8.74 5.53
C ARG A 78 -2.49 -8.99 6.81
N PRO A 79 -3.82 -8.90 6.80
CA PRO A 79 -4.60 -9.28 7.97
C PRO A 79 -4.59 -10.81 8.15
N SER A 80 -4.52 -11.27 9.39
CA SER A 80 -4.57 -12.68 9.74
C SER A 80 -5.89 -12.98 10.47
N PRO A 81 -6.45 -14.18 10.32
CA PRO A 81 -6.08 -15.27 9.40
C PRO A 81 -6.66 -15.10 8.01
N ARG A 82 -7.59 -14.18 7.80
CA ARG A 82 -8.29 -13.95 6.53
C ARG A 82 -8.39 -12.47 6.22
N VAL A 83 -8.35 -12.16 4.93
CA VAL A 83 -8.62 -10.81 4.45
C VAL A 83 -10.11 -10.51 4.65
N SER A 84 -10.43 -9.53 5.49
CA SER A 84 -11.74 -8.92 5.55
C SER A 84 -11.59 -7.44 5.24
N GLN A 85 -12.50 -6.87 4.46
CA GLN A 85 -12.39 -5.46 4.06
C GLN A 85 -12.50 -4.51 5.26
N LYS A 86 -13.28 -4.91 6.27
CA LYS A 86 -13.32 -4.17 7.54
C LYS A 86 -11.94 -4.15 8.22
N ARG A 87 -11.27 -5.30 8.28
CA ARG A 87 -9.94 -5.39 8.90
C ARG A 87 -8.87 -4.65 8.10
N VAL A 88 -8.95 -4.71 6.78
CA VAL A 88 -8.07 -3.92 5.90
C VAL A 88 -8.19 -2.43 6.21
N GLY A 89 -9.41 -1.92 6.34
CA GLY A 89 -9.63 -0.52 6.71
C GLY A 89 -9.09 -0.16 8.09
N GLU A 90 -9.27 -1.04 9.07
CA GLU A 90 -8.72 -0.84 10.43
C GLU A 90 -7.19 -0.78 10.42
N LEU A 91 -6.54 -1.68 9.68
CA LEU A 91 -5.08 -1.72 9.58
C LEU A 91 -4.53 -0.51 8.85
N LEU A 92 -5.18 -0.07 7.77
CA LEU A 92 -4.80 1.15 7.08
C LEU A 92 -4.93 2.37 7.99
N SER A 93 -5.98 2.44 8.81
CA SER A 93 -6.15 3.53 9.77
C SER A 93 -5.02 3.56 10.80
N ARG A 94 -4.69 2.42 11.38
CA ARG A 94 -3.59 2.28 12.33
C ARG A 94 -2.25 2.63 11.69
N PHE A 95 -2.05 2.18 10.47
CA PHE A 95 -0.86 2.50 9.70
C PHE A 95 -0.70 4.00 9.50
N CYS A 96 -1.77 4.69 9.08
CA CYS A 96 -1.72 6.14 8.89
C CYS A 96 -1.41 6.88 10.19
N GLN A 97 -1.98 6.45 11.31
CA GLN A 97 -1.66 7.02 12.61
C GLN A 97 -0.19 6.81 12.97
N LEU A 98 0.32 5.61 12.73
CA LEU A 98 1.72 5.27 13.03
C LEU A 98 2.70 6.14 12.24
N ILE A 99 2.50 6.25 10.92
CA ILE A 99 3.42 7.02 10.08
C ILE A 99 3.36 8.52 10.38
N GLN A 100 2.20 9.05 10.76
CA GLN A 100 2.08 10.44 11.19
C GLN A 100 2.85 10.71 12.47
N GLN A 101 2.88 9.76 13.39
CA GLN A 101 3.62 9.87 14.64
C GLN A 101 5.11 9.63 14.43
N THR A 102 5.47 8.69 13.60
CA THR A 102 6.87 8.27 13.38
C THR A 102 7.61 9.19 12.43
N PHE A 103 6.93 9.68 11.41
CA PHE A 103 7.51 10.54 10.37
C PHE A 103 6.71 11.83 10.21
N PRO A 104 6.67 12.68 11.24
CA PRO A 104 5.75 13.83 11.25
C PRO A 104 6.05 14.88 10.18
N ASN A 105 7.28 14.94 9.67
CA ASN A 105 7.65 15.94 8.67
C ASN A 105 7.20 15.54 7.24
N ASP A 106 7.14 14.24 6.95
CA ASP A 106 6.78 13.74 5.63
C ASP A 106 6.20 12.33 5.73
N PRO A 107 5.02 12.17 6.36
CA PRO A 107 4.47 10.84 6.68
C PRO A 107 4.07 10.02 5.46
N TYR A 108 3.77 10.67 4.34
CA TYR A 108 3.26 10.00 3.14
C TYR A 108 4.31 9.86 2.04
N ASN A 109 5.58 9.90 2.39
CA ASN A 109 6.66 9.58 1.47
C ASN A 109 6.90 8.07 1.47
N PHE A 110 6.31 7.38 0.50
CA PHE A 110 6.41 5.93 0.37
C PHE A 110 7.43 5.50 -0.68
N GLN A 111 8.08 6.44 -1.35
CA GLN A 111 8.92 6.18 -2.51
C GLN A 111 10.06 5.21 -2.19
N GLY A 112 10.18 4.17 -3.02
CA GLY A 112 11.26 3.19 -2.91
C GLY A 112 11.10 2.20 -1.75
N LYS A 113 9.94 2.16 -1.10
CA LYS A 113 9.72 1.35 0.10
C LYS A 113 8.54 0.40 -0.08
N ILE A 114 8.61 -0.75 0.59
CA ILE A 114 7.51 -1.69 0.71
C ILE A 114 7.11 -1.73 2.19
N PHE A 115 5.83 -1.48 2.46
CA PHE A 115 5.26 -1.47 3.79
C PHE A 115 4.40 -2.72 3.95
N GLU A 116 4.88 -3.66 4.75
CA GLU A 116 4.11 -4.84 5.11
C GLU A 116 3.30 -4.52 6.35
N ILE A 117 1.99 -4.33 6.17
CA ILE A 117 1.06 -3.92 7.22
C ILE A 117 0.39 -5.18 7.76
N ARG A 118 0.71 -5.53 9.01
CA ARG A 118 0.20 -6.72 9.70
C ARG A 118 -0.71 -6.33 10.85
N ASP A 119 -1.33 -7.33 11.48
CA ASP A 119 -2.22 -7.11 12.63
C ASP A 119 -1.55 -6.40 13.80
N ASP A 120 -0.26 -6.63 14.01
CA ASP A 120 0.49 -6.14 15.17
C ASP A 120 1.42 -4.97 14.86
N GLY A 121 1.59 -4.62 13.60
CA GLY A 121 2.49 -3.53 13.25
C GLY A 121 2.85 -3.48 11.77
N VAL A 122 3.93 -2.78 11.48
CA VAL A 122 4.40 -2.54 10.11
C VAL A 122 5.88 -2.87 10.02
N GLU A 123 6.25 -3.60 8.98
CA GLU A 123 7.65 -3.73 8.59
C GLU A 123 7.89 -2.92 7.32
N ILE A 124 8.87 -2.03 7.36
CA ILE A 124 9.21 -1.14 6.25
C ILE A 124 10.51 -1.62 5.64
N TYR A 125 10.44 -2.06 4.39
CA TYR A 125 11.61 -2.52 3.63
C TYR A 125 12.10 -1.42 2.71
N ASN A 126 13.42 -1.25 2.67
CA ASN A 126 14.11 -0.40 1.70
C ASN A 126 15.29 -1.18 1.09
N ASP A 127 16.13 -0.52 0.27
CA ASP A 127 17.24 -1.16 -0.42
C ASP A 127 18.31 -1.70 0.53
N THR A 128 18.39 -1.20 1.74
CA THR A 128 19.47 -1.55 2.70
C THR A 128 19.01 -2.45 3.83
N GLY A 129 17.72 -2.72 3.95
CA GLY A 129 17.18 -3.56 5.02
C GLY A 129 15.76 -3.24 5.38
N SER A 130 15.38 -3.53 6.61
CA SER A 130 14.03 -3.26 7.09
C SER A 130 14.03 -2.76 8.54
N ASP A 131 12.97 -2.01 8.87
CA ASP A 131 12.66 -1.56 10.23
C ASP A 131 11.27 -2.02 10.59
N THR A 132 11.07 -2.44 11.84
CA THR A 132 9.78 -2.92 12.34
C THR A 132 9.22 -1.96 13.36
N TYR A 133 7.94 -1.65 13.22
CA TYR A 133 7.19 -0.77 14.11
C TYR A 133 5.95 -1.51 14.62
N THR A 134 5.69 -1.42 15.91
CA THR A 134 4.52 -2.06 16.55
C THR A 134 3.39 -1.04 16.70
N PHE A 135 2.17 -1.50 16.43
CA PHE A 135 0.98 -0.68 16.71
C PHE A 135 0.76 -0.48 18.20
#